data_611e99f1d3b7c7e724fc6070cefd6b79
#
_entry.id   611e99f1d3b7c7e724fc6070cefd6b79
#
_cell.length_a   1.000
_cell.length_b   1.000
_cell.length_c   1.000
_cell.angle_alpha   90.00
_cell.angle_beta   90.00
_cell.angle_gamma   90.00
#
_symmetry.space_group_name_H-M   'P 1'
#
loop_
_entity.id
_entity.type
_entity.pdbx_description
1 polymer ?
#
loop_
_entity_poly.entity_id
_entity_poly.type
_entity_poly.pdbx_seq_one_letter_code
_entity_poly.pdbx_strand_id
1 'polypeptide(L)' 'MLNNNLMNNYPDPNSIVDSLKVRGIDSDFDSRKDMYENIFGGDYRGTPDQNVRFNSFVKDYW' A
#
# COMPACT_ATOMS: atom_id res chain seq x y z
N MET A 1 -17.46 6.11 -19.03
CA MET A 1 -17.05 5.92 -18.45
C MET A 1 -16.53 5.60 -18.42
N LEU A 2 -16.59 5.40 -18.51
CA LEU A 2 -15.97 5.04 -18.06
C LEU A 2 -15.53 5.26 -17.48
N ASN A 3 -15.70 5.91 -17.67
CA ASN A 3 -14.98 6.33 -16.92
C ASN A 3 -14.81 5.95 -15.51
N ASN A 4 -15.80 5.81 -14.80
CA ASN A 4 -15.71 5.38 -13.41
C ASN A 4 -15.07 4.05 -13.25
N ASN A 5 -15.39 3.17 -14.15
CA ASN A 5 -14.77 1.85 -14.15
C ASN A 5 -13.28 1.94 -14.35
N LEU A 6 -12.87 2.87 -15.18
CA LEU A 6 -11.46 3.07 -15.41
C LEU A 6 -10.75 3.52 -14.16
N MET A 7 -11.37 4.42 -13.42
CA MET A 7 -10.79 4.88 -12.17
C MET A 7 -10.75 3.77 -11.12
N ASN A 8 -11.73 2.91 -11.12
CA ASN A 8 -11.74 1.81 -10.16
C ASN A 8 -10.68 0.77 -10.45
N ASN A 9 -10.21 0.73 -11.69
CA ASN A 9 -9.17 -0.22 -12.07
C ASN A 9 -7.78 0.30 -11.81
N TYR A 10 -7.65 1.59 -11.57
CA TYR A 10 -6.36 2.16 -11.25
C TYR A 10 -6.07 1.95 -9.76
N PRO A 11 -4.82 1.73 -9.41
CA PRO A 11 -4.46 1.68 -8.00
C PRO A 11 -4.83 3.00 -7.33
N ASP A 12 -5.49 2.91 -6.20
CA ASP A 12 -5.76 4.08 -5.38
C ASP A 12 -4.41 4.60 -4.88
N PRO A 13 -4.07 5.87 -5.12
CA PRO A 13 -2.78 6.40 -4.67
C PRO A 13 -2.58 6.32 -3.17
N ASN A 14 -3.68 6.17 -2.41
CA ASN A 14 -3.62 5.99 -0.97
C ASN A 14 -3.78 4.54 -0.54
N SER A 15 -3.87 3.61 -1.49
CA SER A 15 -4.05 2.21 -1.16
C SER A 15 -2.71 1.49 -1.20
N ILE A 16 -2.24 1.08 -0.04
CA ILE A 16 -1.01 0.30 0.05
C ILE A 16 -1.19 -1.08 -0.61
N VAL A 17 -2.38 -1.65 -0.53
CA VAL A 17 -2.63 -2.96 -1.12
C VAL A 17 -2.41 -2.91 -2.63
N ASP A 18 -3.01 -1.93 -3.29
CA ASP A 18 -2.86 -1.79 -4.73
C ASP A 18 -1.41 -1.48 -5.12
N SER A 19 -0.75 -0.64 -4.33
CA SER A 19 0.64 -0.30 -4.60
C SER A 19 1.55 -1.51 -4.54
N LEU A 20 1.32 -2.39 -3.58
CA LEU A 20 2.11 -3.62 -3.46
C LEU A 20 1.80 -4.59 -4.59
N LYS A 21 0.52 -4.72 -4.93
CA LYS A 21 0.10 -5.64 -6.00
C LYS A 21 0.71 -5.28 -7.34
N VAL A 22 0.72 -4.00 -7.70
CA VAL A 22 1.28 -3.60 -8.99
C VAL A 22 2.78 -3.84 -9.06
N ARG A 23 3.42 -4.02 -7.93
CA ARG A 23 4.87 -4.29 -7.84
C ARG A 23 5.17 -5.77 -7.63
N GLY A 24 4.14 -6.61 -7.62
CA GLY A 24 4.33 -8.05 -7.41
C GLY A 24 4.71 -8.42 -6.00
N ILE A 25 4.36 -7.59 -5.02
CA ILE A 25 4.68 -7.81 -3.62
C ILE A 25 3.43 -8.29 -2.90
N ASP A 26 3.58 -9.28 -2.02
CA ASP A 26 2.46 -9.76 -1.22
C ASP A 26 1.84 -8.63 -0.42
N SER A 27 0.51 -8.55 -0.45
CA SER A 27 -0.22 -7.44 0.16
C SER A 27 -1.14 -7.86 1.29
N ASP A 28 -1.05 -9.10 1.76
CA ASP A 28 -1.84 -9.53 2.91
C ASP A 28 -1.37 -8.81 4.18
N PHE A 29 -2.18 -8.87 5.21
CA PHE A 29 -1.90 -8.09 6.42
C PHE A 29 -0.55 -8.46 7.03
N ASP A 30 -0.27 -9.76 7.15
CA ASP A 30 0.97 -10.20 7.79
C ASP A 30 2.19 -9.75 7.01
N SER A 31 2.14 -9.82 5.69
CA SER A 31 3.23 -9.35 4.84
C SER A 31 3.44 -7.86 4.97
N ARG A 32 2.35 -7.09 4.98
CA ARG A 32 2.43 -5.64 5.17
C ARG A 32 2.99 -5.28 6.54
N LYS A 33 2.55 -6.01 7.57
CA LYS A 33 3.04 -5.77 8.93
C LYS A 33 4.54 -5.98 9.01
N ASP A 34 5.01 -7.08 8.48
CA ASP A 34 6.43 -7.42 8.50
C ASP A 34 7.24 -6.35 7.77
N MET A 35 6.79 -5.98 6.59
CA MET A 35 7.48 -4.99 5.76
C MET A 35 7.50 -3.61 6.42
N TYR A 36 6.34 -3.16 6.89
CA TYR A 36 6.23 -1.86 7.54
C TYR A 36 7.13 -1.76 8.76
N GLU A 37 7.12 -2.79 9.59
CA GLU A 37 7.91 -2.79 10.83
C GLU A 37 9.40 -2.84 10.55
N ASN A 38 9.80 -3.48 9.45
CA ASN A 38 11.19 -3.45 9.03
C ASN A 38 11.63 -2.08 8.53
N ILE A 39 10.72 -1.34 7.89
CA ILE A 39 11.04 -0.03 7.31
C ILE A 39 11.00 1.06 8.38
N PHE A 40 9.92 1.11 9.14
CA PHE A 40 9.66 2.22 10.06
C PHE A 40 9.91 1.89 11.51
N GLY A 41 9.91 0.62 11.86
CA GLY A 41 9.89 0.20 13.25
C GLY A 41 8.48 0.34 13.82
N GLY A 42 8.30 -0.01 15.08
CA GLY A 42 7.03 0.17 15.76
C GLY A 42 6.05 -0.92 15.43
N ASP A 43 4.78 -0.67 15.69
CA ASP A 43 3.72 -1.66 15.63
C ASP A 43 2.74 -1.29 14.52
N TYR A 44 2.70 -2.08 13.46
CA TYR A 44 1.81 -1.84 12.35
C TYR A 44 0.41 -2.36 12.65
N ARG A 45 -0.57 -1.49 12.59
CA ARG A 45 -1.97 -1.85 12.84
C ARG A 45 -2.86 -1.66 11.63
N GLY A 46 -2.29 -1.23 10.52
CA GLY A 46 -3.06 -1.01 9.31
C GLY A 46 -3.97 0.21 9.39
N THR A 47 -3.62 1.19 10.20
CA THR A 47 -4.41 2.42 10.29
C THR A 47 -4.26 3.23 9.00
N PRO A 48 -5.23 4.12 8.72
CA PRO A 48 -5.11 4.98 7.53
C PRO A 48 -3.80 5.76 7.50
N ASP A 49 -3.38 6.33 8.63
CA ASP A 49 -2.14 7.09 8.70
C ASP A 49 -0.94 6.24 8.38
N GLN A 50 -0.90 5.03 8.92
CA GLN A 50 0.19 4.12 8.64
C GLN A 50 0.21 3.70 7.17
N ASN A 51 -0.96 3.45 6.62
CA ASN A 51 -1.05 3.03 5.22
C ASN A 51 -0.64 4.14 4.26
N VAL A 52 -1.00 5.38 4.54
CA VAL A 52 -0.58 6.52 3.72
C VAL A 52 0.94 6.66 3.76
N ARG A 53 1.53 6.57 4.93
CA ARG A 53 2.98 6.65 5.11
C ARG A 53 3.69 5.51 4.39
N PHE A 54 3.18 4.31 4.54
CA PHE A 54 3.72 3.11 3.91
C PHE A 54 3.64 3.24 2.38
N ASN A 55 2.49 3.69 1.88
CA ASN A 55 2.28 3.85 0.46
C ASN A 55 3.26 4.87 -0.14
N SER A 56 3.46 5.98 0.53
CA SER A 56 4.42 6.99 0.10
C SER A 56 5.82 6.40 -0.01
N PHE A 57 6.23 5.63 0.99
CA PHE A 57 7.55 5.00 0.98
C PHE A 57 7.69 4.05 -0.21
N VAL A 58 6.67 3.21 -0.41
CA VAL A 58 6.71 2.22 -1.49
C VAL A 58 6.80 2.91 -2.84
N LYS A 59 6.03 3.96 -3.04
CA LYS A 59 6.03 4.68 -4.32
C LYS A 59 7.36 5.38 -4.59
N ASP A 60 8.05 5.80 -3.54
CA ASP A 60 9.32 6.51 -3.69
C ASP A 60 10.50 5.57 -3.88
N TYR A 61 10.45 4.38 -3.32
CA TYR A 61 11.63 3.51 -3.24
C TYR A 61 11.46 2.15 -3.90
N TRP A 62 10.28 1.85 -4.41
CA TRP A 62 10.07 0.58 -5.10
C TRP A 62 9.68 0.73 -6.58
#